data_1fdae52bbcdf9acff918fe3756046abd
#
_entry.id   1fdae52bbcdf9acff918fe3756046abd
#
_cell.length_a   1.000
_cell.length_b   1.000
_cell.length_c   1.000
_cell.angle_alpha   90.00
_cell.angle_beta   90.00
_cell.angle_gamma   90.00
#
_symmetry.space_group_name_H-M   'P 1'
#
loop_
_entity.id
_entity.type
_entity.pdbx_description
1 polymer ?
#
loop_
_entity_poly.entity_id
_entity_poly.type
_entity_poly.pdbx_seq_one_letter_code
_entity_poly.pdbx_strand_id
1 'polypeptide(L)'
;MIELSPLARPYAKAIFAAALDAGNHELVAKDLALLSSLSQTAEVANLIEDPEQSKQQIAKTIIELVDNEIGDLSVRLLELLAENKRLNLIAAINTSYQELLEEHNNTSSIVVNVANQPSEDNKQMIVKKLLAEHGEGSNIEFLEDPSIMGGLSIKIGDETLGLS
;
A
#
# COMPACT_ATOMS: atom_id res chain seq x y z
N MET A 1 0.49 -26.62 5.65
CA MET A 1 -0.19 -25.45 5.10
C MET A 1 0.66 -24.85 3.99
N ILE A 2 0.04 -24.58 2.86
CA ILE A 2 0.76 -23.99 1.73
C ILE A 2 0.89 -22.49 1.96
N GLU A 3 2.09 -22.00 1.84
CA GLU A 3 2.35 -20.57 1.94
C GLU A 3 2.02 -19.89 0.61
N LEU A 4 1.03 -19.00 0.61
CA LEU A 4 0.58 -18.32 -0.61
C LEU A 4 1.27 -16.97 -0.84
N SER A 5 1.94 -16.43 0.18
CA SER A 5 2.56 -15.11 0.09
C SER A 5 3.57 -14.98 -1.05
N PRO A 6 4.46 -15.98 -1.28
CA PRO A 6 5.40 -15.85 -2.40
C PRO A 6 4.72 -15.78 -3.76
N LEU A 7 3.57 -16.45 -3.92
CA LEU A 7 2.82 -16.42 -5.18
C LEU A 7 2.05 -15.12 -5.33
N ALA A 8 1.57 -14.56 -4.22
CA ALA A 8 0.76 -13.35 -4.23
C ALA A 8 1.58 -12.08 -4.36
N ARG A 9 2.80 -12.08 -3.85
CA ARG A 9 3.63 -10.87 -3.79
C ARG A 9 3.86 -10.18 -5.13
N PRO A 10 4.17 -10.90 -6.22
CA PRO A 10 4.33 -10.24 -7.53
C PRO A 10 3.08 -9.49 -7.99
N TYR A 11 1.91 -10.06 -7.73
CA TYR A 11 0.65 -9.39 -8.07
C TYR A 11 0.45 -8.13 -7.23
N ALA A 12 0.74 -8.22 -5.93
CA ALA A 12 0.61 -7.07 -5.04
C ALA A 12 1.56 -5.95 -5.45
N LYS A 13 2.80 -6.28 -5.77
CA LYS A 13 3.79 -5.29 -6.22
C LYS A 13 3.36 -4.62 -7.51
N ALA A 14 2.84 -5.39 -8.46
CA ALA A 14 2.43 -4.86 -9.76
C ALA A 14 1.27 -3.89 -9.59
N ILE A 15 0.23 -4.26 -8.83
CA ILE A 15 -0.92 -3.38 -8.66
C ILE A 15 -0.57 -2.17 -7.79
N PHE A 16 0.31 -2.34 -6.81
CA PHE A 16 0.76 -1.22 -5.98
C PHE A 16 1.49 -0.17 -6.83
N ALA A 17 2.40 -0.61 -7.68
CA ALA A 17 3.13 0.29 -8.56
C ALA A 17 2.17 1.03 -9.51
N ALA A 18 1.22 0.31 -10.10
CA ALA A 18 0.23 0.91 -10.98
C ALA A 18 -0.65 1.91 -10.24
N ALA A 19 -1.03 1.58 -9.01
CA ALA A 19 -1.88 2.44 -8.19
C ALA A 19 -1.16 3.71 -7.76
N LEU A 20 0.12 3.61 -7.41
CA LEU A 20 0.93 4.79 -7.09
C LEU A 20 1.04 5.71 -8.29
N ASP A 21 1.29 5.13 -9.46
CA ASP A 21 1.42 5.89 -10.69
C ASP A 21 0.12 6.63 -11.04
N ALA A 22 -1.01 5.99 -10.78
CA ALA A 22 -2.33 6.57 -11.04
C ALA A 22 -2.82 7.47 -9.90
N GLY A 23 -2.15 7.47 -8.76
CA GLY A 23 -2.54 8.29 -7.62
C GLY A 23 -3.75 7.76 -6.86
N ASN A 24 -4.05 6.47 -6.99
CA ASN A 24 -5.22 5.88 -6.33
C ASN A 24 -4.87 4.68 -5.45
N HIS A 25 -3.66 4.65 -4.91
CA HIS A 25 -3.20 3.54 -4.08
C HIS A 25 -4.03 3.33 -2.81
N GLU A 26 -4.60 4.40 -2.25
CA GLU A 26 -5.48 4.27 -1.08
C GLU A 26 -6.83 3.65 -1.45
N LEU A 27 -7.36 4.00 -2.62
CA LEU A 27 -8.61 3.43 -3.11
C LEU A 27 -8.46 1.96 -3.42
N VAL A 28 -7.34 1.57 -4.04
CA VAL A 28 -7.06 0.17 -4.32
C VAL A 28 -6.92 -0.62 -3.02
N ALA A 29 -6.35 -0.02 -1.97
CA ALA A 29 -6.24 -0.67 -0.67
C ALA A 29 -7.63 -1.05 -0.14
N LYS A 30 -8.59 -0.15 -0.26
CA LYS A 30 -9.97 -0.41 0.17
C LYS A 30 -10.63 -1.49 -0.68
N ASP A 31 -10.39 -1.45 -1.98
CA ASP A 31 -10.93 -2.45 -2.90
C ASP A 31 -10.42 -3.84 -2.54
N LEU A 32 -9.12 -3.96 -2.31
CA LEU A 32 -8.53 -5.25 -1.98
C LEU A 32 -9.00 -5.77 -0.62
N ALA A 33 -9.20 -4.88 0.35
CA ALA A 33 -9.73 -5.26 1.65
C ALA A 33 -11.16 -5.82 1.50
N LEU A 34 -11.98 -5.18 0.69
CA LEU A 34 -13.33 -5.65 0.42
C LEU A 34 -13.31 -7.01 -0.28
N LEU A 35 -12.50 -7.14 -1.32
CA LEU A 35 -12.40 -8.40 -2.06
C LEU A 35 -11.86 -9.52 -1.18
N SER A 36 -10.91 -9.21 -0.32
CA SER A 36 -10.38 -10.19 0.63
C SER A 36 -11.47 -10.69 1.58
N SER A 37 -12.25 -9.78 2.13
CA SER A 37 -13.35 -10.13 3.02
C SER A 37 -14.37 -11.04 2.32
N LEU A 38 -14.72 -10.69 1.08
CA LEU A 38 -15.64 -11.49 0.29
C LEU A 38 -15.09 -12.88 0.01
N SER A 39 -13.81 -12.97 -0.34
CA SER A 39 -13.19 -14.25 -0.68
C SER A 39 -13.12 -15.20 0.50
N GLN A 40 -13.23 -14.68 1.72
CA GLN A 40 -13.21 -15.49 2.93
C GLN A 40 -14.61 -15.95 3.37
N THR A 41 -15.66 -15.47 2.73
CA THR A 41 -17.00 -16.01 3.00
C THR A 41 -17.10 -17.41 2.40
N ALA A 42 -17.89 -18.27 3.04
CA ALA A 42 -18.03 -19.64 2.56
C ALA A 42 -18.58 -19.67 1.13
N GLU A 43 -19.52 -18.78 0.82
CA GLU A 43 -20.13 -18.74 -0.51
C GLU A 43 -19.12 -18.45 -1.60
N VAL A 44 -18.30 -17.42 -1.42
CA VAL A 44 -17.32 -17.02 -2.43
C VAL A 44 -16.14 -17.98 -2.46
N ALA A 45 -15.71 -18.48 -1.30
CA ALA A 45 -14.63 -19.47 -1.24
C ALA A 45 -15.02 -20.72 -2.03
N ASN A 46 -16.26 -21.20 -1.86
CA ASN A 46 -16.74 -22.35 -2.61
C ASN A 46 -16.88 -22.05 -4.09
N LEU A 47 -17.30 -20.82 -4.43
CA LEU A 47 -17.42 -20.41 -5.82
C LEU A 47 -16.05 -20.40 -6.51
N ILE A 48 -15.03 -19.91 -5.85
CA ILE A 48 -13.67 -19.86 -6.41
C ILE A 48 -13.15 -21.26 -6.71
N GLU A 49 -13.51 -22.24 -5.88
CA GLU A 49 -13.06 -23.61 -6.05
C GLU A 49 -13.99 -24.47 -6.92
N ASP A 50 -15.10 -23.91 -7.40
CA ASP A 50 -16.08 -24.66 -8.19
C ASP A 50 -15.51 -25.07 -9.55
N PRO A 51 -15.34 -26.38 -9.81
CA PRO A 51 -14.77 -26.82 -11.08
C PRO A 51 -15.73 -26.71 -12.25
N GLU A 52 -17.02 -26.50 -12.00
CA GLU A 52 -18.03 -26.41 -13.04
C GLU A 52 -18.14 -25.03 -13.68
N GLN A 53 -17.60 -24.02 -13.04
CA GLN A 53 -17.62 -22.65 -13.59
C GLN A 53 -16.24 -22.24 -14.07
N SER A 54 -16.20 -21.50 -15.17
CA SER A 54 -14.92 -20.95 -15.63
C SER A 54 -14.44 -19.89 -14.63
N LYS A 55 -13.14 -19.70 -14.54
CA LYS A 55 -12.59 -18.70 -13.65
C LYS A 55 -13.03 -17.30 -14.06
N GLN A 56 -13.18 -17.06 -15.37
CA GLN A 56 -13.68 -15.78 -15.87
C GLN A 56 -15.10 -15.50 -15.40
N GLN A 57 -15.95 -16.53 -15.41
CA GLN A 57 -17.33 -16.39 -14.92
C GLN A 57 -17.35 -16.12 -13.42
N ILE A 58 -16.46 -16.75 -12.68
CA ILE A 58 -16.33 -16.54 -11.24
C ILE A 58 -15.90 -15.09 -10.96
N ALA A 59 -14.91 -14.60 -11.69
CA ALA A 59 -14.45 -13.21 -11.53
C ALA A 59 -15.58 -12.23 -11.80
N LYS A 60 -16.36 -12.47 -12.85
CA LYS A 60 -17.50 -11.63 -13.19
C LYS A 60 -18.53 -11.61 -12.07
N THR A 61 -18.81 -12.78 -11.47
CA THR A 61 -19.72 -12.88 -10.36
C THR A 61 -19.24 -12.07 -9.15
N ILE A 62 -17.94 -12.14 -8.85
CA ILE A 62 -17.35 -11.39 -7.75
C ILE A 62 -17.51 -9.89 -7.99
N ILE A 63 -17.25 -9.43 -9.21
CA ILE A 63 -17.40 -8.02 -9.57
C ILE A 63 -18.86 -7.57 -9.38
N GLU A 64 -19.81 -8.41 -9.76
CA GLU A 64 -21.23 -8.11 -9.58
C GLU A 64 -21.62 -8.04 -8.11
N LEU A 65 -21.01 -8.88 -7.26
CA LEU A 65 -21.29 -8.88 -5.82
C LEU A 65 -20.87 -7.57 -5.15
N VAL A 66 -19.90 -6.87 -5.69
CA VAL A 66 -19.49 -5.57 -5.17
C VAL A 66 -20.13 -4.41 -5.94
N ASP A 67 -21.15 -4.71 -6.75
CA ASP A 67 -21.91 -3.72 -7.52
C ASP A 67 -21.02 -2.81 -8.38
N ASN A 68 -19.92 -3.35 -8.87
CA ASN A 68 -18.97 -2.60 -9.67
C ASN A 68 -18.40 -1.36 -8.94
N GLU A 69 -18.36 -1.41 -7.62
CA GLU A 69 -17.86 -0.31 -6.81
C GLU A 69 -16.34 -0.25 -6.72
N ILE A 70 -15.66 -1.27 -7.23
CA ILE A 70 -14.19 -1.29 -7.25
C ILE A 70 -13.67 -0.61 -8.51
N GLY A 71 -12.45 -0.07 -8.42
CA GLY A 71 -11.84 0.65 -9.54
C GLY A 71 -11.32 -0.26 -10.64
N ASP A 72 -10.91 0.37 -11.74
CA ASP A 72 -10.43 -0.35 -12.93
C ASP A 72 -9.23 -1.24 -12.65
N LEU A 73 -8.28 -0.78 -11.83
CA LEU A 73 -7.10 -1.59 -11.51
C LEU A 73 -7.49 -2.86 -10.78
N SER A 74 -8.46 -2.75 -9.86
CA SER A 74 -8.93 -3.90 -9.10
C SER A 74 -9.68 -4.90 -9.98
N VAL A 75 -10.48 -4.38 -10.93
CA VAL A 75 -11.18 -5.24 -11.91
C VAL A 75 -10.17 -5.98 -12.78
N ARG A 76 -9.15 -5.27 -13.26
CA ARG A 76 -8.11 -5.89 -14.09
C ARG A 76 -7.34 -6.95 -13.32
N LEU A 77 -7.10 -6.71 -12.04
CA LEU A 77 -6.44 -7.71 -11.20
C LEU A 77 -7.28 -8.97 -11.12
N LEU A 78 -8.60 -8.84 -10.89
CA LEU A 78 -9.48 -10.00 -10.83
C LEU A 78 -9.48 -10.77 -12.15
N GLU A 79 -9.52 -10.06 -13.26
CA GLU A 79 -9.49 -10.68 -14.57
C GLU A 79 -8.17 -11.43 -14.82
N LEU A 80 -7.06 -10.83 -14.41
CA LEU A 80 -5.75 -11.45 -14.52
C LEU A 80 -5.64 -12.70 -13.64
N LEU A 81 -6.15 -12.62 -12.41
CA LEU A 81 -6.15 -13.77 -11.50
C LEU A 81 -7.01 -14.91 -12.06
N ALA A 82 -8.15 -14.57 -12.67
CA ALA A 82 -8.99 -15.57 -13.30
C ALA A 82 -8.27 -16.24 -14.47
N GLU A 83 -7.63 -15.45 -15.31
CA GLU A 83 -6.87 -15.96 -16.45
C GLU A 83 -5.76 -16.91 -16.01
N ASN A 84 -5.09 -16.60 -14.91
CA ASN A 84 -4.00 -17.41 -14.38
C ASN A 84 -4.46 -18.49 -13.41
N LYS A 85 -5.77 -18.61 -13.19
CA LYS A 85 -6.36 -19.57 -12.25
C LYS A 85 -5.84 -19.36 -10.82
N ARG A 86 -5.75 -18.10 -10.41
CA ARG A 86 -5.19 -17.72 -9.11
C ARG A 86 -6.13 -16.86 -8.28
N LEU A 87 -7.44 -16.98 -8.48
CA LEU A 87 -8.42 -16.24 -7.68
C LEU A 87 -8.31 -16.56 -6.18
N ASN A 88 -7.76 -17.72 -5.83
CA ASN A 88 -7.54 -18.08 -4.44
C ASN A 88 -6.45 -17.25 -3.76
N LEU A 89 -5.76 -16.38 -4.50
CA LEU A 89 -4.72 -15.53 -3.93
C LEU A 89 -5.23 -14.17 -3.44
N ILE A 90 -6.51 -13.87 -3.63
CA ILE A 90 -7.04 -12.54 -3.29
C ILE A 90 -6.66 -12.09 -1.87
N ALA A 91 -6.90 -12.93 -0.87
CA ALA A 91 -6.60 -12.58 0.51
C ALA A 91 -5.10 -12.36 0.73
N ALA A 92 -4.26 -13.22 0.15
CA ALA A 92 -2.81 -13.10 0.28
C ALA A 92 -2.29 -11.86 -0.43
N ILE A 93 -2.89 -11.50 -1.58
CA ILE A 93 -2.54 -10.28 -2.29
C ILE A 93 -2.90 -9.07 -1.46
N ASN A 94 -4.07 -9.07 -0.81
CA ASN A 94 -4.45 -7.99 0.08
C ASN A 94 -3.44 -7.81 1.20
N THR A 95 -3.02 -8.89 1.84
CA THR A 95 -2.04 -8.83 2.92
C THR A 95 -0.73 -8.22 2.44
N SER A 96 -0.22 -8.70 1.30
CA SER A 96 1.02 -8.16 0.73
C SER A 96 0.88 -6.69 0.34
N TYR A 97 -0.27 -6.32 -0.23
CA TYR A 97 -0.53 -4.93 -0.62
C TYR A 97 -0.55 -4.02 0.61
N GLN A 98 -1.22 -4.43 1.67
CA GLN A 98 -1.28 -3.63 2.89
C GLN A 98 0.11 -3.45 3.51
N GLU A 99 0.96 -4.47 3.44
CA GLU A 99 2.33 -4.37 3.90
C GLU A 99 3.12 -3.34 3.07
N LEU A 100 2.95 -3.37 1.75
CA LEU A 100 3.60 -2.41 0.85
C LEU A 100 3.13 -0.99 1.11
N LEU A 101 1.82 -0.83 1.34
CA LEU A 101 1.24 0.47 1.63
C LEU A 101 1.76 1.01 2.95
N GLU A 102 1.81 0.18 3.98
CA GLU A 102 2.31 0.57 5.30
C GLU A 102 3.78 0.97 5.20
N GLU A 103 4.57 0.20 4.50
CA GLU A 103 5.98 0.51 4.28
C GLU A 103 6.14 1.83 3.55
N HIS A 104 5.33 2.06 2.51
CA HIS A 104 5.34 3.32 1.77
C HIS A 104 5.03 4.51 2.67
N ASN A 105 4.04 4.37 3.56
CA ASN A 105 3.66 5.43 4.47
C ASN A 105 4.68 5.64 5.59
N ASN A 106 5.31 4.57 6.06
CA ASN A 106 6.24 4.61 7.19
C ASN A 106 7.65 5.06 6.83
N THR A 107 8.12 4.81 5.63
CA THR A 107 9.42 5.33 5.19
C THR A 107 9.42 6.84 5.10
N SER A 108 8.28 7.42 5.38
CA SER A 108 8.04 8.84 5.23
C SER A 108 8.05 9.60 6.55
N SER A 109 8.41 8.98 7.65
CA SER A 109 8.46 9.68 8.94
C SER A 109 9.83 10.29 9.15
N ILE A 110 9.91 11.61 9.09
CA ILE A 110 11.18 12.34 9.21
C ILE A 110 11.06 13.37 10.32
N VAL A 111 12.00 13.35 11.24
CA VAL A 111 12.07 14.33 12.32
C VAL A 111 13.30 15.20 12.11
N VAL A 112 13.09 16.50 12.00
CA VAL A 112 14.15 17.47 11.83
C VAL A 112 14.32 18.23 13.15
N ASN A 113 15.44 18.01 13.84
CA ASN A 113 15.75 18.72 15.07
C ASN A 113 16.58 19.95 14.72
N VAL A 114 16.13 21.11 15.19
CA VAL A 114 16.79 22.38 14.89
C VAL A 114 17.12 23.11 16.18
N ALA A 115 18.25 23.82 16.20
CA ALA A 115 18.63 24.60 17.37
C ALA A 115 17.69 25.79 17.58
N ASN A 116 17.27 26.41 16.48
CA ASN A 116 16.30 27.50 16.44
C ASN A 116 15.36 27.26 15.29
N GLN A 117 14.11 27.69 15.44
CA GLN A 117 13.14 27.54 14.36
C GLN A 117 13.61 28.29 13.12
N PRO A 118 13.71 27.61 11.98
CA PRO A 118 14.09 28.28 10.74
C PRO A 118 12.96 29.17 10.22
N SER A 119 13.29 30.08 9.32
CA SER A 119 12.29 30.91 8.67
C SER A 119 11.35 29.99 7.85
N GLU A 120 10.17 30.52 7.54
CA GLU A 120 9.19 29.77 6.77
C GLU A 120 9.76 29.33 5.42
N ASP A 121 10.51 30.24 4.77
CA ASP A 121 11.15 29.91 3.49
C ASP A 121 12.15 28.77 3.63
N ASN A 122 12.94 28.78 4.69
CA ASN A 122 13.92 27.73 4.94
C ASN A 122 13.26 26.41 5.25
N LYS A 123 12.16 26.44 6.02
CA LYS A 123 11.36 25.22 6.29
C LYS A 123 10.86 24.61 5.00
N GLN A 124 10.30 25.43 4.12
CA GLN A 124 9.78 24.96 2.85
C GLN A 124 10.87 24.34 1.98
N MET A 125 12.05 24.93 1.96
CA MET A 125 13.18 24.39 1.22
C MET A 125 13.59 23.02 1.78
N ILE A 126 13.67 22.90 3.09
CA ILE A 126 14.03 21.64 3.74
C ILE A 126 13.00 20.59 3.45
N VAL A 127 11.72 20.92 3.60
CA VAL A 127 10.61 20.00 3.33
C VAL A 127 10.65 19.52 1.89
N LYS A 128 10.79 20.45 0.96
CA LYS A 128 10.83 20.11 -0.47
C LYS A 128 11.97 19.15 -0.79
N LYS A 129 13.14 19.42 -0.24
CA LYS A 129 14.31 18.58 -0.48
C LYS A 129 14.11 17.18 0.12
N LEU A 130 13.59 17.10 1.35
CA LEU A 130 13.37 15.83 2.00
C LEU A 130 12.29 15.02 1.29
N LEU A 131 11.23 15.68 0.84
CA LEU A 131 10.17 14.98 0.08
C LEU A 131 10.72 14.44 -1.25
N ALA A 132 11.60 15.19 -1.90
CA ALA A 132 12.20 14.72 -3.14
C ALA A 132 13.10 13.51 -2.92
N GLU A 133 13.81 13.46 -1.81
CA GLU A 133 14.73 12.37 -1.50
C GLU A 133 14.05 11.15 -0.92
N HIS A 134 12.98 11.34 -0.14
CA HIS A 134 12.37 10.25 0.64
C HIS A 134 10.92 9.94 0.27
N GLY A 135 10.36 10.64 -0.69
CA GLY A 135 9.00 10.41 -1.15
C GLY A 135 8.02 11.49 -0.70
N GLU A 136 7.10 11.84 -1.58
CA GLU A 136 6.14 12.91 -1.33
C GLU A 136 5.14 12.61 -0.21
N GLY A 137 4.97 11.34 0.13
CA GLY A 137 4.12 10.95 1.26
C GLY A 137 4.77 11.13 2.61
N SER A 138 6.00 11.67 2.64
CA SER A 138 6.76 11.81 3.88
C SER A 138 6.10 12.77 4.85
N ASN A 139 6.10 12.37 6.11
CA ASN A 139 5.58 13.18 7.20
C ASN A 139 6.77 13.81 7.93
N ILE A 140 6.91 15.12 7.80
CA ILE A 140 8.07 15.83 8.32
C ILE A 140 7.67 16.65 9.55
N GLU A 141 8.40 16.44 10.63
CA GLU A 141 8.18 17.16 11.88
C GLU A 141 9.44 17.93 12.27
N PHE A 142 9.29 19.18 12.64
CA PHE A 142 10.38 20.03 13.12
C PHE A 142 10.28 20.14 14.63
N LEU A 143 11.39 19.78 15.31
CA LEU A 143 11.48 19.91 16.75
C LEU A 143 12.62 20.86 17.10
N GLU A 144 12.34 21.77 18.02
CA GLU A 144 13.35 22.71 18.46
C GLU A 144 14.13 22.12 19.65
N ASP A 145 15.45 22.08 19.52
CA ASP A 145 16.33 21.55 20.56
C ASP A 145 17.55 22.45 20.69
N PRO A 146 17.54 23.33 21.69
CA PRO A 146 18.65 24.28 21.88
C PRO A 146 19.99 23.63 22.20
N SER A 147 19.97 22.35 22.59
CA SER A 147 21.22 21.64 22.89
C SER A 147 22.01 21.28 21.65
N ILE A 148 21.42 21.38 20.48
CA ILE A 148 22.09 21.07 19.22
C ILE A 148 23.02 22.24 18.86
N MET A 149 24.29 21.92 18.69
CA MET A 149 25.25 22.93 18.29
C MET A 149 25.45 22.90 16.77
N GLY A 150 25.29 24.08 16.18
CA GLY A 150 25.69 24.26 14.80
C GLY A 150 24.73 23.74 13.74
N GLY A 151 23.43 23.78 13.98
CA GLY A 151 22.55 23.56 12.86
C GLY A 151 21.37 22.65 13.10
N LEU A 152 21.29 21.58 12.34
CA LEU A 152 20.13 20.69 12.42
C LEU A 152 20.57 19.23 12.40
N SER A 153 19.70 18.40 12.94
CA SER A 153 19.89 16.95 12.93
C SER A 153 18.63 16.31 12.34
N ILE A 154 18.80 15.36 11.46
CA ILE A 154 17.69 14.72 10.78
C ILE A 154 17.65 13.23 11.15
N LYS A 155 16.48 12.79 11.60
CA LYS A 155 16.25 11.38 11.88
C LYS A 155 15.17 10.89 10.95
N ILE A 156 15.41 9.77 10.29
CA ILE A 156 14.53 9.27 9.25
C ILE A 156 13.91 7.93 9.62
N GLY A 157 12.61 7.91 9.45
CA GLY A 157 11.87 6.69 9.41
C GLY A 157 11.74 5.93 10.70
N ASP A 158 11.19 4.77 10.54
CA ASP A 158 10.98 3.82 11.61
C ASP A 158 12.28 3.24 12.14
N GLU A 159 13.35 3.38 11.38
CA GLU A 159 14.66 2.91 11.81
C GLU A 159 15.11 3.57 13.10
N THR A 160 14.74 4.81 13.29
CA THR A 160 15.09 5.53 14.50
C THR A 160 14.42 4.98 15.72
N LEU A 161 13.31 4.29 15.54
CA LEU A 161 12.58 3.71 16.67
C LEU A 161 13.37 2.63 17.36
N GLY A 162 14.21 1.94 16.62
CA GLY A 162 15.06 0.92 17.18
C GLY A 162 16.42 1.41 17.57
N LEU A 163 16.79 2.61 17.17
CA LEU A 163 18.14 3.12 17.34
C LEU A 163 18.28 4.23 18.36
N SER A 164 17.19 4.71 18.83
CA SER A 164 17.19 5.80 19.79
C SER A 164 17.78 5.40 21.13
#